data_07c4170e1d62fd14ebe99b2bce556430
#
_entry.id   07c4170e1d62fd14ebe99b2bce556430
#
_cell.length_a   1.000
_cell.length_b   1.000
_cell.length_c   1.000
_cell.angle_alpha   90.00
_cell.angle_beta   90.00
_cell.angle_gamma   90.00
#
_symmetry.space_group_name_H-M   'P 1'
#
loop_
_entity.id
_entity.type
_entity.pdbx_description
1 polymer ?
#
loop_
_entity_poly.entity_id
_entity_poly.type
_entity_poly.pdbx_seq_one_letter_code
_entity_poly.pdbx_strand_id
1 'polypeptide(L)'
;MTYSIIGSGNVGSALARQFARSGIAVGVANTRGPDSIETLEKELAGYVTALTLPTADQADVILIKVPFSAHVDVAHAAEQWTDKIVVDAMNTYGVPTEALKGQPSTVVVASAFSGAGVVKTFNQLPAKLLATDPVEHGRRRVMFLA
;
A
#
# COMPACT_ATOMS: atom_id res chain seq x y z
N MET A 1 3.77 2.30 16.51
CA MET A 1 3.90 2.33 15.03
C MET A 1 2.54 1.99 14.46
N THR A 2 2.00 2.87 13.68
CA THR A 2 0.67 2.78 13.04
C THR A 2 0.82 2.47 11.56
N TYR A 3 -0.16 1.78 10.98
CA TYR A 3 -0.11 1.32 9.59
C TYR A 3 -1.36 1.75 8.83
N SER A 4 -1.17 2.13 7.57
CA SER A 4 -2.28 2.34 6.66
C SER A 4 -1.98 1.77 5.26
N ILE A 5 -3.05 1.49 4.52
CA ILE A 5 -3.01 1.07 3.12
C ILE A 5 -3.83 2.06 2.31
N ILE A 6 -3.22 2.71 1.34
CA ILE A 6 -3.90 3.56 0.37
C ILE A 6 -4.09 2.77 -0.93
N GLY A 7 -5.34 2.42 -1.20
CA GLY A 7 -5.76 1.58 -2.30
C GLY A 7 -6.38 0.25 -1.84
N SER A 8 -7.70 0.14 -1.92
CA SER A 8 -8.50 -1.03 -1.50
C SER A 8 -8.81 -2.02 -2.65
N GLY A 9 -8.01 -2.02 -3.69
CA GLY A 9 -8.10 -3.01 -4.78
C GLY A 9 -7.60 -4.39 -4.35
N ASN A 10 -7.49 -5.32 -5.32
CA ASN A 10 -7.13 -6.72 -5.03
C ASN A 10 -5.88 -6.89 -4.16
N VAL A 11 -4.81 -6.16 -4.46
CA VAL A 11 -3.55 -6.26 -3.68
C VAL A 11 -3.68 -5.58 -2.33
N GLY A 12 -4.28 -4.37 -2.25
CA GLY A 12 -4.48 -3.68 -0.98
C GLY A 12 -5.35 -4.49 -0.01
N SER A 13 -6.44 -5.09 -0.50
CA SER A 13 -7.28 -5.99 0.29
C SER A 13 -6.53 -7.28 0.70
N ALA A 14 -5.64 -7.81 -0.15
CA ALA A 14 -4.79 -8.95 0.19
C ALA A 14 -3.81 -8.60 1.32
N LEU A 15 -3.20 -7.42 1.26
CA LEU A 15 -2.33 -6.91 2.32
C LEU A 15 -3.11 -6.73 3.63
N ALA A 16 -4.29 -6.12 3.59
CA ALA A 16 -5.14 -5.96 4.78
C ALA A 16 -5.46 -7.30 5.46
N ARG A 17 -5.72 -8.36 4.67
CA ARG A 17 -5.90 -9.73 5.19
C ARG A 17 -4.64 -10.29 5.85
N GLN A 18 -3.44 -9.97 5.34
CA GLN A 18 -2.18 -10.39 5.99
C GLN A 18 -1.94 -9.64 7.31
N PHE A 19 -2.27 -8.35 7.38
CA PHE A 19 -2.25 -7.61 8.64
C PHE A 19 -3.18 -8.25 9.68
N ALA A 20 -4.44 -8.51 9.31
CA ALA A 20 -5.41 -9.17 10.18
C ALA A 20 -4.96 -10.57 10.62
N ARG A 21 -4.42 -11.37 9.70
CA ARG A 21 -3.85 -12.71 10.00
C ARG A 21 -2.71 -12.63 11.02
N SER A 22 -1.94 -11.57 10.99
CA SER A 22 -0.82 -11.33 11.90
C SER A 22 -1.24 -10.67 13.22
N GLY A 23 -2.54 -10.39 13.41
CA GLY A 23 -3.04 -9.68 14.59
C GLY A 23 -2.67 -8.20 14.65
N ILE A 24 -2.36 -7.58 13.51
CA ILE A 24 -1.92 -6.19 13.43
C ILE A 24 -3.05 -5.34 12.85
N ALA A 25 -3.43 -4.29 13.56
CA ALA A 25 -4.43 -3.33 13.09
C ALA A 25 -3.87 -2.45 11.96
N VAL A 26 -4.71 -2.18 10.94
CA VAL A 26 -4.35 -1.35 9.79
C VAL A 26 -5.55 -0.52 9.32
N GLY A 27 -5.31 0.76 9.02
CA GLY A 27 -6.27 1.60 8.33
C GLY A 27 -6.26 1.33 6.82
N VAL A 28 -7.42 1.40 6.17
CA VAL A 28 -7.51 1.28 4.71
C VAL A 28 -8.27 2.48 4.15
N ALA A 29 -7.72 3.10 3.13
CA ALA A 29 -8.32 4.24 2.44
C ALA A 29 -8.29 4.08 0.92
N ASN A 30 -9.19 4.77 0.25
CA ASN A 30 -9.18 4.95 -1.20
C ASN A 30 -9.88 6.27 -1.59
N THR A 31 -9.89 6.59 -2.87
CA THR A 31 -10.51 7.83 -3.40
C THR A 31 -12.04 7.80 -3.43
N ARG A 32 -12.68 6.63 -3.23
CA ARG A 32 -14.14 6.47 -3.21
C ARG A 32 -14.74 6.69 -1.82
N GLY A 33 -13.88 6.81 -0.81
CA GLY A 33 -14.28 7.01 0.59
C GLY A 33 -14.50 5.72 1.38
N PRO A 34 -14.66 5.87 2.73
CA PRO A 34 -14.75 4.76 3.68
C PRO A 34 -15.89 3.77 3.40
N ASP A 35 -17.05 4.26 2.96
CA ASP A 35 -18.23 3.40 2.68
C ASP A 35 -17.91 2.30 1.66
N SER A 36 -17.02 2.57 0.70
CA SER A 36 -16.60 1.58 -0.29
C SER A 36 -15.69 0.47 0.28
N ILE A 37 -15.26 0.61 1.53
CA ILE A 37 -14.36 -0.30 2.24
C ILE A 37 -15.12 -1.09 3.32
N GLU A 38 -16.37 -0.73 3.60
CA GLU A 38 -17.20 -1.30 4.66
C GLU A 38 -17.24 -2.84 4.66
N THR A 39 -17.33 -3.44 3.48
CA THR A 39 -17.32 -4.91 3.34
C THR A 39 -16.01 -5.53 3.85
N LEU A 40 -14.87 -4.93 3.51
CA LEU A 40 -13.56 -5.40 3.97
C LEU A 40 -13.38 -5.16 5.47
N GLU A 41 -13.86 -4.06 5.99
CA GLU A 41 -13.86 -3.74 7.42
C GLU A 41 -14.68 -4.74 8.22
N LYS A 42 -15.89 -5.08 7.74
CA LYS A 42 -16.74 -6.11 8.36
C LYS A 42 -16.13 -7.51 8.29
N GLU A 43 -15.51 -7.87 7.15
CA GLU A 43 -14.83 -9.15 6.97
C GLU A 43 -13.68 -9.32 7.98
N LEU A 44 -12.93 -8.24 8.24
CA LEU A 44 -11.72 -8.23 9.04
C LEU A 44 -11.89 -7.43 10.34
N ALA A 45 -13.09 -7.50 10.93
CA ALA A 45 -13.47 -6.73 12.10
C ALA A 45 -12.45 -6.84 13.24
N GLY A 46 -12.09 -5.68 13.81
CA GLY A 46 -11.10 -5.55 14.88
C GLY A 46 -9.64 -5.35 14.37
N TYR A 47 -9.38 -5.58 13.08
CA TYR A 47 -8.05 -5.39 12.49
C TYR A 47 -8.02 -4.38 11.36
N VAL A 48 -9.13 -4.17 10.67
CA VAL A 48 -9.22 -3.20 9.58
C VAL A 48 -10.20 -2.10 9.96
N THR A 49 -9.81 -0.86 9.73
CA THR A 49 -10.65 0.33 9.88
C THR A 49 -10.69 1.08 8.56
N ALA A 50 -11.88 1.37 8.07
CA ALA A 50 -12.07 2.20 6.88
C ALA A 50 -11.75 3.66 7.21
N LEU A 51 -10.83 4.27 6.48
CA LEU A 51 -10.35 5.63 6.70
C LEU A 51 -10.61 6.53 5.49
N THR A 52 -10.60 7.83 5.73
CA THR A 52 -10.43 8.84 4.68
C THR A 52 -8.95 8.94 4.28
N LEU A 53 -8.62 9.49 3.11
CA LEU A 53 -7.23 9.71 2.71
C LEU A 53 -6.47 10.60 3.70
N PRO A 54 -7.01 11.75 4.16
CA PRO A 54 -6.33 12.59 5.15
C PRO A 54 -6.10 11.93 6.51
N THR A 55 -6.87 10.90 6.85
CA THR A 55 -6.63 10.12 8.08
C THR A 55 -5.60 9.02 7.87
N ALA A 56 -5.60 8.40 6.69
CA ALA A 56 -4.67 7.33 6.36
C ALA A 56 -3.22 7.83 6.24
N ASP A 57 -3.01 9.06 5.81
CA ASP A 57 -1.68 9.67 5.68
C ASP A 57 -1.02 10.01 7.03
N GLN A 58 -1.78 9.96 8.13
CA GLN A 58 -1.24 10.18 9.49
C GLN A 58 -0.48 8.96 10.06
N ALA A 59 -0.56 7.79 9.42
CA ALA A 59 0.17 6.61 9.87
C ALA A 59 1.69 6.76 9.76
N ASP A 60 2.44 6.01 10.56
CA ASP A 60 3.90 5.96 10.51
C ASP A 60 4.40 5.21 9.27
N VAL A 61 3.68 4.15 8.88
CA VAL A 61 3.99 3.31 7.72
C VAL A 61 2.77 3.26 6.81
N ILE A 62 2.95 3.69 5.56
CA ILE A 62 1.86 3.83 4.59
C ILE A 62 2.18 2.96 3.36
N LEU A 63 1.36 1.93 3.15
CA LEU A 63 1.47 1.06 1.98
C LEU A 63 0.64 1.66 0.84
N ILE A 64 1.27 1.94 -0.30
CA ILE A 64 0.59 2.56 -1.44
C ILE A 64 0.40 1.52 -2.55
N LYS A 65 -0.87 1.25 -2.87
CA LYS A 65 -1.27 0.36 -3.95
C LYS A 65 -2.41 0.96 -4.77
N VAL A 66 -2.10 2.02 -5.44
CA VAL A 66 -2.96 2.71 -6.43
C VAL A 66 -2.42 2.45 -7.85
N PRO A 67 -3.15 2.80 -8.92
CA PRO A 67 -2.54 2.93 -10.25
C PRO A 67 -1.32 3.84 -10.20
N PHE A 68 -0.24 3.47 -10.91
CA PHE A 68 1.01 4.24 -10.84
C PHE A 68 0.81 5.73 -11.17
N SER A 69 -0.07 6.04 -12.13
CA SER A 69 -0.41 7.42 -12.50
C SER A 69 -1.01 8.25 -11.35
N ALA A 70 -1.56 7.61 -10.32
CA ALA A 70 -2.22 8.29 -9.20
C ALA A 70 -1.30 8.55 -7.99
N HIS A 71 -0.04 8.09 -8.03
CA HIS A 71 0.85 8.26 -6.86
C HIS A 71 1.17 9.72 -6.54
N VAL A 72 1.21 10.59 -7.54
CA VAL A 72 1.45 12.03 -7.36
C VAL A 72 0.28 12.68 -6.63
N ASP A 73 -0.96 12.31 -6.98
CA ASP A 73 -2.16 12.83 -6.31
C ASP A 73 -2.19 12.38 -4.84
N VAL A 74 -1.80 11.14 -4.56
CA VAL A 74 -1.66 10.63 -3.19
C VAL A 74 -0.58 11.41 -2.44
N ALA A 75 0.57 11.67 -3.07
CA ALA A 75 1.65 12.42 -2.45
C ALA A 75 1.24 13.87 -2.10
N HIS A 76 0.42 14.49 -2.94
CA HIS A 76 -0.08 15.85 -2.72
C HIS A 76 -1.25 15.92 -1.74
N ALA A 77 -1.88 14.79 -1.38
CA ALA A 77 -2.97 14.76 -0.42
C ALA A 77 -2.52 14.99 1.03
N ALA A 78 -1.25 14.73 1.36
CA ALA A 78 -0.66 14.97 2.66
C ALA A 78 0.18 16.26 2.67
N GLU A 79 0.20 16.93 3.84
CA GLU A 79 0.99 18.15 4.00
C GLU A 79 2.51 17.88 4.05
N GLN A 80 2.90 16.72 4.59
CA GLN A 80 4.31 16.33 4.70
C GLN A 80 4.48 14.81 4.81
N TRP A 81 5.63 14.33 4.37
CA TRP A 81 6.03 12.92 4.41
C TRP A 81 7.23 12.65 5.32
N THR A 82 7.75 13.69 5.99
CA THR A 82 8.91 13.58 6.87
C THR A 82 8.66 12.57 7.99
N ASP A 83 9.67 11.75 8.28
CA ASP A 83 9.67 10.69 9.30
C ASP A 83 8.67 9.53 9.04
N LYS A 84 8.06 9.47 7.86
CA LYS A 84 7.17 8.37 7.45
C LYS A 84 7.91 7.33 6.61
N ILE A 85 7.41 6.12 6.63
CA ILE A 85 7.84 5.05 5.72
C ILE A 85 6.74 4.83 4.69
N VAL A 86 7.07 5.01 3.43
CA VAL A 86 6.19 4.73 2.30
C VAL A 86 6.60 3.40 1.68
N VAL A 87 5.70 2.42 1.72
CA VAL A 87 5.87 1.13 1.07
C VAL A 87 5.21 1.19 -0.31
N ASP A 88 6.02 1.27 -1.36
CA ASP A 88 5.56 1.27 -2.74
C ASP A 88 5.28 -0.17 -3.21
N ALA A 89 4.00 -0.53 -3.25
CA ALA A 89 3.53 -1.82 -3.77
C ALA A 89 2.99 -1.72 -5.21
N MET A 90 3.21 -0.61 -5.90
CA MET A 90 2.71 -0.38 -7.25
C MET A 90 3.56 -1.08 -8.32
N ASN A 91 2.97 -1.26 -9.49
CA ASN A 91 3.62 -1.68 -10.72
C ASN A 91 3.42 -0.62 -11.80
N THR A 92 4.34 -0.57 -12.76
CA THR A 92 4.31 0.37 -13.90
C THR A 92 3.68 -0.22 -15.15
N TYR A 93 2.81 -1.23 -15.00
CA TYR A 93 2.10 -1.82 -16.15
C TYR A 93 1.28 -0.77 -16.89
N GLY A 94 1.51 -0.67 -18.20
CA GLY A 94 0.84 0.30 -19.06
C GLY A 94 1.31 1.75 -18.91
N VAL A 95 2.36 2.00 -18.13
CA VAL A 95 2.98 3.32 -18.02
C VAL A 95 3.97 3.50 -19.16
N PRO A 96 3.87 4.56 -19.97
CA PRO A 96 4.87 4.87 -21.00
C PRO A 96 6.27 5.04 -20.38
N THR A 97 7.29 4.50 -21.04
CA THR A 97 8.68 4.58 -20.55
C THR A 97 9.14 6.03 -20.34
N GLU A 98 8.64 6.94 -21.18
CA GLU A 98 8.94 8.37 -21.12
C GLU A 98 8.44 9.00 -19.80
N ALA A 99 7.35 8.50 -19.23
CA ALA A 99 6.83 8.96 -17.94
C ALA A 99 7.79 8.71 -16.78
N LEU A 100 8.66 7.70 -16.90
CA LEU A 100 9.69 7.39 -15.92
C LEU A 100 10.99 8.20 -16.16
N LYS A 101 11.10 8.93 -17.27
CA LYS A 101 12.29 9.73 -17.63
C LYS A 101 13.61 8.93 -17.55
N GLY A 102 13.56 7.64 -17.89
CA GLY A 102 14.70 6.74 -17.82
C GLY A 102 15.12 6.34 -16.39
N GLN A 103 14.33 6.69 -15.38
CA GLN A 103 14.62 6.36 -13.98
C GLN A 103 13.88 5.10 -13.52
N PRO A 104 14.42 4.37 -12.53
CA PRO A 104 13.65 3.35 -11.82
C PRO A 104 12.37 3.94 -11.20
N SER A 105 11.28 3.18 -11.23
CA SER A 105 9.99 3.63 -10.67
C SER A 105 10.08 4.04 -9.20
N THR A 106 10.94 3.39 -8.41
CA THR A 106 11.17 3.72 -7.01
C THR A 106 11.73 5.13 -6.83
N VAL A 107 12.63 5.56 -7.73
CA VAL A 107 13.20 6.92 -7.70
C VAL A 107 12.12 7.96 -8.01
N VAL A 108 11.25 7.66 -8.99
CA VAL A 108 10.12 8.54 -9.32
C VAL A 108 9.15 8.68 -8.15
N VAL A 109 8.82 7.57 -7.49
CA VAL A 109 7.95 7.57 -6.30
C VAL A 109 8.63 8.31 -5.15
N ALA A 110 9.90 8.04 -4.85
CA ALA A 110 10.63 8.73 -3.78
C ALA A 110 10.69 10.26 -3.98
N SER A 111 10.77 10.71 -5.23
CA SER A 111 10.74 12.14 -5.54
C SER A 111 9.37 12.78 -5.23
N ALA A 112 8.27 12.02 -5.40
CA ALA A 112 6.92 12.49 -5.09
C ALA A 112 6.66 12.53 -3.56
N PHE A 113 7.19 11.55 -2.83
CA PHE A 113 7.04 11.44 -1.37
C PHE A 113 8.27 11.98 -0.63
N SER A 114 8.65 13.22 -0.96
CA SER A 114 9.85 13.86 -0.42
C SER A 114 9.84 13.92 1.11
N GLY A 115 10.92 13.47 1.73
CA GLY A 115 11.08 13.39 3.19
C GLY A 115 10.73 12.02 3.77
N ALA A 116 10.05 11.14 3.04
CA ALA A 116 9.78 9.77 3.47
C ALA A 116 10.95 8.83 3.16
N GLY A 117 11.08 7.78 3.96
CA GLY A 117 11.83 6.58 3.57
C GLY A 117 10.96 5.72 2.64
N VAL A 118 11.38 5.54 1.38
CA VAL A 118 10.61 4.75 0.41
C VAL A 118 11.19 3.35 0.29
N VAL A 119 10.33 2.33 0.40
CA VAL A 119 10.67 0.92 0.25
C VAL A 119 9.80 0.28 -0.83
N LYS A 120 10.39 -0.38 -1.80
CA LYS A 120 9.70 -1.14 -2.87
C LYS A 120 9.50 -2.58 -2.47
N THR A 121 8.25 -3.04 -2.35
CA THR A 121 7.92 -4.46 -2.09
C THR A 121 6.46 -4.78 -2.42
N PHE A 122 6.04 -6.03 -2.22
CA PHE A 122 4.67 -6.55 -2.46
C PHE A 122 4.14 -6.44 -3.90
N ASN A 123 4.96 -6.02 -4.83
CA ASN A 123 4.62 -5.94 -6.26
C ASN A 123 4.99 -7.20 -7.05
N GLN A 124 5.58 -8.21 -6.40
CA GLN A 124 6.19 -9.40 -7.01
C GLN A 124 5.21 -10.56 -7.14
N LEU A 125 4.09 -10.54 -6.43
CA LEU A 125 3.13 -11.63 -6.39
C LEU A 125 1.73 -11.19 -6.84
N PRO A 126 0.98 -12.09 -7.49
CA PRO A 126 -0.45 -11.87 -7.72
C PRO A 126 -1.19 -11.71 -6.39
N ALA A 127 -2.21 -10.85 -6.37
CA ALA A 127 -3.01 -10.58 -5.17
C ALA A 127 -3.62 -11.85 -4.55
N LYS A 128 -4.08 -12.79 -5.39
CA LYS A 128 -4.65 -14.07 -4.95
C LYS A 128 -3.64 -14.88 -4.12
N LEU A 129 -2.38 -14.91 -4.55
CA LEU A 129 -1.31 -15.61 -3.82
C LEU A 129 -0.89 -14.84 -2.57
N LEU A 130 -0.84 -13.51 -2.66
CA LEU A 130 -0.51 -12.65 -1.54
C LEU A 130 -1.53 -12.76 -0.40
N ALA A 131 -2.80 -13.04 -0.69
CA ALA A 131 -3.86 -13.21 0.30
C ALA A 131 -3.83 -14.57 1.02
N THR A 132 -3.09 -15.59 0.50
CA THR A 132 -3.01 -16.93 1.12
C THR A 132 -2.04 -16.94 2.29
N ASP A 133 -2.07 -18.04 3.07
CA ASP A 133 -1.09 -18.28 4.12
C ASP A 133 0.34 -18.19 3.54
N PRO A 134 1.24 -17.42 4.17
CA PRO A 134 2.63 -17.36 3.72
C PRO A 134 3.42 -18.64 4.01
N VAL A 135 2.87 -19.55 4.79
CA VAL A 135 3.49 -20.86 5.08
C VAL A 135 2.79 -21.94 4.25
N GLU A 136 3.54 -22.63 3.42
CA GLU A 136 3.06 -23.73 2.60
C GLU A 136 4.04 -24.91 2.69
N HIS A 137 3.54 -26.09 3.04
CA HIS A 137 4.37 -27.30 3.22
C HIS A 137 5.59 -27.08 4.16
N GLY A 138 5.41 -26.31 5.22
CA GLY A 138 6.47 -25.98 6.19
C GLY A 138 7.51 -24.99 5.72
N ARG A 139 7.33 -24.39 4.55
CA ARG A 139 8.22 -23.36 3.99
C ARG A 139 7.53 -22.01 3.96
N ARG A 140 8.28 -20.96 4.33
CA ARG A 140 7.78 -19.59 4.27
C ARG A 140 8.03 -18.97 2.90
N ARG A 141 7.01 -18.27 2.41
CA ARG A 141 7.16 -17.42 1.22
C ARG A 141 8.11 -16.27 1.51
N VAL A 142 9.02 -16.02 0.58
CA VAL A 142 9.99 -14.92 0.67
C VAL A 142 9.49 -13.77 -0.19
N MET A 143 9.59 -12.57 0.35
CA MET A 143 9.37 -11.31 -0.37
C MET A 143 10.68 -10.51 -0.35
N PHE A 144 11.02 -9.92 -1.47
CA PHE A 144 12.16 -9.02 -1.57
C PHE A 144 11.71 -7.58 -1.36
N LEU A 145 12.57 -6.77 -0.78
CA LEU A 145 12.38 -5.34 -0.63
C LEU A 145 13.65 -4.59 -1.07
N ALA A 146 13.46 -3.39 -1.61
CA ALA A 146 14.53 -2.53 -2.11
C ALA A 146 14.28 -1.07 -1.73
#